data_7066025ac7b0e922aed55e11ea93df4a
#
_entry.id   7066025ac7b0e922aed55e11ea93df4a
#
_cell.length_a   1.000
_cell.length_b   1.000
_cell.length_c   1.000
_cell.angle_alpha   90.00
_cell.angle_beta   90.00
_cell.angle_gamma   90.00
#
_symmetry.space_group_name_H-M   'P 1'
#
loop_
_entity.id
_entity.type
_entity.pdbx_description
1 polymer ?
#
loop_
_entity_poly.entity_id
_entity_poly.type
_entity_poly.pdbx_seq_one_letter_code
_entity_poly.pdbx_strand_id
1 'polypeptide(L)'
;MTNIIQWNVRGLRANFEELRLLCNQYNPQIVAVQECQLRKDKIINLTGFSGRTKSSPGDNATGGVTLYVNKSVLFSEIKLDTDLQAVAVGVSAKKTLTVCNVYLPPLLDIHFSDLEYLIQQLPAPFVLVGDFNAHSPLWGDVRQDSRGQMIEELLNDCNLCLLNTGEPTYRHHSHHSFSVPDISICDPSLALEFDWLTHKDLCGSDHFPVILKTSLRADEPAAEHWKFDRADDVISHSLYVAIV
;
A
#
# COMPACT_ATOMS: atom_id res chain seq x y z
N MET A 1 15.92 5.07 3.79
CA MET A 1 14.60 5.50 4.29
C MET A 1 13.56 4.77 3.48
N THR A 2 12.54 4.25 4.13
CA THR A 2 11.43 3.58 3.44
C THR A 2 10.26 4.55 3.37
N ASN A 3 9.85 4.94 2.16
CA ASN A 3 8.67 5.78 1.95
C ASN A 3 7.53 4.90 1.47
N ILE A 4 6.33 5.13 2.01
CA ILE A 4 5.10 4.48 1.56
C ILE A 4 4.20 5.56 0.98
N ILE A 5 3.68 5.36 -0.22
CA ILE A 5 2.59 6.17 -0.79
C ILE A 5 1.30 5.38 -0.63
N GLN A 6 0.28 6.00 -0.08
CA GLN A 6 -1.10 5.52 -0.10
C GLN A 6 -1.93 6.47 -0.95
N TRP A 7 -2.77 5.95 -1.86
CA TRP A 7 -3.61 6.81 -2.68
C TRP A 7 -4.82 6.06 -3.26
N ASN A 8 -6.02 6.54 -2.96
CA ASN A 8 -7.20 6.18 -3.74
C ASN A 8 -7.14 6.90 -5.08
N VAL A 9 -6.84 6.16 -6.14
CA VAL A 9 -6.57 6.72 -7.48
C VAL A 9 -7.83 6.91 -8.32
N ARG A 10 -9.01 6.46 -7.85
CA ARG A 10 -10.27 6.53 -8.60
C ARG A 10 -10.12 6.05 -10.06
N GLY A 11 -9.47 4.91 -10.23
CA GLY A 11 -9.18 4.31 -11.54
C GLY A 11 -7.71 4.41 -11.94
N LEU A 12 -6.98 3.31 -11.68
CA LEU A 12 -5.52 3.26 -11.88
C LEU A 12 -5.09 3.56 -13.32
N ARG A 13 -5.90 3.20 -14.32
CA ARG A 13 -5.54 3.47 -15.73
C ARG A 13 -5.57 4.96 -16.06
N ALA A 14 -6.56 5.68 -15.54
CA ALA A 14 -6.73 7.10 -15.82
C ALA A 14 -5.62 7.94 -15.19
N ASN A 15 -5.21 7.59 -13.97
CA ASN A 15 -4.26 8.36 -13.17
C ASN A 15 -2.87 7.72 -13.08
N PHE A 16 -2.54 6.82 -14.02
CA PHE A 16 -1.29 6.07 -13.97
C PHE A 16 -0.04 6.93 -14.15
N GLU A 17 -0.09 7.95 -15.01
CA GLU A 17 1.03 8.86 -15.22
C GLU A 17 1.27 9.74 -13.99
N GLU A 18 0.22 10.17 -13.31
CA GLU A 18 0.34 10.91 -12.05
C GLU A 18 0.98 10.04 -10.95
N LEU A 19 0.58 8.75 -10.88
CA LEU A 19 1.23 7.80 -9.97
C LEU A 19 2.72 7.65 -10.27
N ARG A 20 3.11 7.61 -11.54
CA ARG A 20 4.54 7.57 -11.94
C ARG A 20 5.29 8.84 -11.52
N LEU A 21 4.68 10.01 -11.68
CA LEU A 21 5.28 11.28 -11.24
C LEU A 21 5.47 11.31 -9.72
N LEU A 22 4.49 10.86 -8.95
CA LEU A 22 4.60 10.71 -7.50
C LEU A 22 5.73 9.73 -7.11
N CYS A 23 5.85 8.60 -7.81
CA CYS A 23 6.94 7.65 -7.58
C CYS A 23 8.32 8.27 -7.86
N ASN A 24 8.44 9.07 -8.91
CA ASN A 24 9.69 9.76 -9.22
C ASN A 24 10.03 10.84 -8.17
N GLN A 25 9.02 11.54 -7.66
CA GLN A 25 9.19 12.61 -6.69
C GLN A 25 9.59 12.09 -5.30
N TYR A 26 8.91 11.04 -4.83
CA TYR A 26 9.06 10.54 -3.46
C TYR A 26 9.95 9.30 -3.34
N ASN A 27 10.31 8.67 -4.45
CA ASN A 27 11.11 7.43 -4.51
C ASN A 27 10.62 6.38 -3.49
N PRO A 28 9.33 5.97 -3.53
CA PRO A 28 8.77 5.08 -2.53
C PRO A 28 9.30 3.66 -2.68
N GLN A 29 9.40 2.95 -1.58
CA GLN A 29 9.61 1.51 -1.56
C GLN A 29 8.29 0.75 -1.70
N ILE A 30 7.19 1.35 -1.27
CA ILE A 30 5.86 0.76 -1.33
C ILE A 30 4.85 1.78 -1.82
N VAL A 31 3.92 1.33 -2.68
CA VAL A 31 2.79 2.14 -3.16
C VAL A 31 1.51 1.35 -2.97
N ALA A 32 0.66 1.82 -2.08
CA ALA A 32 -0.65 1.26 -1.75
C ALA A 32 -1.76 2.03 -2.46
N VAL A 33 -2.42 1.39 -3.42
CA VAL A 33 -3.42 2.02 -4.29
C VAL A 33 -4.79 1.42 -4.04
N GLN A 34 -5.79 2.26 -3.85
CA GLN A 34 -7.19 1.88 -3.71
C GLN A 34 -7.99 2.34 -4.93
N GLU A 35 -9.16 1.80 -5.11
CA GLU A 35 -10.01 1.99 -6.28
C GLU A 35 -9.26 1.83 -7.62
N CYS A 36 -8.50 0.75 -7.74
CA CYS A 36 -7.74 0.46 -8.95
C CYS A 36 -8.62 0.27 -10.19
N GLN A 37 -9.89 -0.12 -10.00
CA GLN A 37 -10.89 -0.36 -11.04
C GLN A 37 -10.35 -1.28 -12.15
N LEU A 38 -9.65 -2.33 -11.76
CA LEU A 38 -9.10 -3.34 -12.66
C LEU A 38 -10.01 -4.56 -12.71
N ARG A 39 -10.18 -5.13 -13.91
CA ARG A 39 -10.82 -6.43 -14.05
C ARG A 39 -9.99 -7.50 -13.35
N LYS A 40 -10.66 -8.58 -12.93
CA LYS A 40 -10.05 -9.73 -12.27
C LYS A 40 -8.73 -10.14 -12.95
N ASP A 41 -7.74 -10.43 -12.14
CA ASP A 41 -6.41 -10.92 -12.54
C ASP A 41 -5.57 -9.98 -13.45
N LYS A 42 -5.93 -8.70 -13.55
CA LYS A 42 -5.13 -7.71 -14.27
C LYS A 42 -4.33 -6.84 -13.31
N ILE A 43 -3.03 -6.80 -13.52
CA ILE A 43 -2.12 -5.87 -12.87
C ILE A 43 -1.57 -4.92 -13.93
N ILE A 44 -1.57 -3.62 -13.66
CA ILE A 44 -0.85 -2.64 -14.47
C ILE A 44 0.60 -2.67 -14.02
N ASN A 45 1.52 -2.87 -14.95
CA ASN A 45 2.95 -2.93 -14.64
C ASN A 45 3.49 -1.52 -14.35
N LEU A 46 3.87 -1.27 -13.11
CA LEU A 46 4.63 -0.07 -12.72
C LEU A 46 6.12 -0.41 -12.81
N THR A 47 6.84 0.29 -13.71
CA THR A 47 8.27 0.03 -13.95
C THR A 47 9.07 0.18 -12.65
N GLY A 48 9.91 -0.80 -12.36
CA GLY A 48 10.71 -0.85 -11.12
C GLY A 48 9.98 -1.44 -9.91
N PHE A 49 8.70 -1.84 -10.05
CA PHE A 49 7.91 -2.40 -8.97
C PHE A 49 7.38 -3.80 -9.30
N SER A 50 7.08 -4.56 -8.24
CA SER A 50 6.32 -5.82 -8.28
C SER A 50 4.95 -5.56 -7.65
N GLY A 51 3.86 -5.90 -8.35
CA GLY A 51 2.50 -5.64 -7.89
C GLY A 51 1.82 -6.87 -7.29
N ARG A 52 0.97 -6.65 -6.29
CA ARG A 52 -0.01 -7.61 -5.76
C ARG A 52 -1.37 -6.94 -5.75
N THR A 53 -2.37 -7.61 -6.31
CA THR A 53 -3.71 -7.03 -6.52
C THR A 53 -4.79 -7.95 -6.00
N LYS A 54 -5.79 -7.38 -5.34
CA LYS A 54 -7.08 -8.01 -5.07
C LYS A 54 -8.15 -7.15 -5.73
N SER A 55 -8.80 -7.72 -6.75
CA SER A 55 -9.92 -7.07 -7.44
C SER A 55 -11.18 -7.11 -6.59
N SER A 56 -12.11 -6.21 -6.85
CA SER A 56 -13.46 -6.28 -6.28
C SER A 56 -14.15 -7.58 -6.69
N PRO A 57 -15.02 -8.13 -5.85
CA PRO A 57 -15.86 -9.27 -6.23
C PRO A 57 -16.73 -8.95 -7.45
N GLY A 58 -16.92 -9.94 -8.35
CA GLY A 58 -17.74 -9.82 -9.56
C GLY A 58 -16.96 -9.40 -10.81
N ASP A 59 -17.69 -9.28 -11.93
CA ASP A 59 -17.10 -9.00 -13.25
C ASP A 59 -16.91 -7.49 -13.52
N ASN A 60 -17.47 -6.64 -12.69
CA ASN A 60 -17.36 -5.19 -12.84
C ASN A 60 -16.02 -4.70 -12.30
N ALA A 61 -15.35 -3.86 -13.07
CA ALA A 61 -14.10 -3.23 -12.67
C ALA A 61 -14.37 -2.04 -11.70
N THR A 62 -14.86 -2.36 -10.49
CA THR A 62 -15.16 -1.38 -9.45
C THR A 62 -14.28 -1.66 -8.23
N GLY A 63 -13.80 -0.63 -7.55
CA GLY A 63 -12.93 -0.81 -6.37
C GLY A 63 -11.61 -1.50 -6.69
N GLY A 64 -11.19 -2.41 -5.82
CA GLY A 64 -9.93 -3.16 -5.92
C GLY A 64 -8.74 -2.42 -5.32
N VAL A 65 -7.78 -3.19 -4.81
CA VAL A 65 -6.54 -2.68 -4.21
C VAL A 65 -5.32 -3.27 -4.89
N THR A 66 -4.28 -2.47 -5.01
CA THR A 66 -2.97 -2.92 -5.48
C THR A 66 -1.89 -2.44 -4.53
N LEU A 67 -0.97 -3.32 -4.18
CA LEU A 67 0.24 -3.00 -3.44
C LEU A 67 1.44 -3.23 -4.36
N TYR A 68 2.16 -2.17 -4.67
CA TYR A 68 3.40 -2.22 -5.42
C TYR A 68 4.59 -2.14 -4.46
N VAL A 69 5.54 -3.05 -4.62
CA VAL A 69 6.80 -3.06 -3.87
C VAL A 69 7.94 -2.82 -4.84
N ASN A 70 8.81 -1.86 -4.54
CA ASN A 70 10.00 -1.57 -5.34
C ASN A 70 10.90 -2.82 -5.44
N LYS A 71 11.38 -3.14 -6.63
CA LYS A 71 12.23 -4.32 -6.87
C LYS A 71 13.58 -4.30 -6.16
N SER A 72 13.99 -3.11 -5.66
CA SER A 72 15.17 -2.99 -4.79
C SER A 72 14.93 -3.46 -3.35
N VAL A 73 13.72 -3.90 -3.02
CA VAL A 73 13.33 -4.31 -1.67
C VAL A 73 12.99 -5.79 -1.65
N LEU A 74 13.55 -6.52 -0.70
CA LEU A 74 13.17 -7.91 -0.44
C LEU A 74 11.82 -7.96 0.28
N PHE A 75 10.89 -8.74 -0.26
CA PHE A 75 9.58 -8.91 0.35
C PHE A 75 8.99 -10.31 0.12
N SER A 76 8.04 -10.67 0.96
CA SER A 76 7.20 -11.86 0.81
C SER A 76 5.73 -11.47 0.82
N GLU A 77 4.90 -12.22 0.12
CA GLU A 77 3.45 -12.04 0.16
C GLU A 77 2.88 -12.65 1.43
N ILE A 78 1.96 -11.95 2.09
CA ILE A 78 1.17 -12.46 3.21
C ILE A 78 -0.21 -12.81 2.67
N LYS A 79 -0.55 -14.09 2.71
CA LYS A 79 -1.88 -14.56 2.30
C LYS A 79 -2.88 -14.20 3.38
N LEU A 80 -3.90 -13.45 3.00
CA LEU A 80 -5.00 -13.05 3.87
C LEU A 80 -6.23 -13.89 3.55
N ASP A 81 -6.85 -14.44 4.59
CA ASP A 81 -8.15 -15.08 4.54
C ASP A 81 -9.22 -14.04 4.92
N THR A 82 -9.72 -13.32 3.94
CA THR A 82 -10.72 -12.26 4.16
C THR A 82 -11.47 -11.93 2.87
N ASP A 83 -12.74 -11.57 2.99
CA ASP A 83 -13.55 -11.05 1.88
C ASP A 83 -13.29 -9.53 1.64
N LEU A 84 -12.67 -8.84 2.58
CA LEU A 84 -12.29 -7.45 2.41
C LEU A 84 -11.32 -7.27 1.25
N GLN A 85 -11.39 -6.13 0.58
CA GLN A 85 -10.43 -5.77 -0.45
C GLN A 85 -9.12 -5.36 0.23
N ALA A 86 -8.29 -6.35 0.57
CA ALA A 86 -7.03 -6.17 1.28
C ALA A 86 -5.91 -7.02 0.69
N VAL A 87 -4.70 -6.49 0.66
CA VAL A 87 -3.46 -7.15 0.23
C VAL A 87 -2.34 -6.78 1.20
N ALA A 88 -1.54 -7.76 1.61
CA ALA A 88 -0.43 -7.52 2.54
C ALA A 88 0.88 -8.15 2.05
N VAL A 89 1.99 -7.51 2.42
CA VAL A 89 3.35 -7.99 2.19
C VAL A 89 4.20 -7.82 3.45
N GLY A 90 5.13 -8.74 3.67
CA GLY A 90 6.20 -8.59 4.65
C GLY A 90 7.46 -8.08 3.97
N VAL A 91 7.91 -6.88 4.29
CA VAL A 91 9.13 -6.26 3.78
C VAL A 91 10.28 -6.60 4.70
N SER A 92 11.35 -7.17 4.13
CA SER A 92 12.57 -7.45 4.87
C SER A 92 13.27 -6.15 5.25
N ALA A 93 13.53 -6.01 6.53
CA ALA A 93 14.27 -4.91 7.13
C ALA A 93 14.99 -5.49 8.34
N LYS A 94 15.67 -4.68 9.13
CA LYS A 94 16.27 -5.11 10.42
C LYS A 94 15.28 -5.93 11.29
N LYS A 95 13.98 -5.58 11.21
CA LYS A 95 12.83 -6.42 11.57
C LYS A 95 11.86 -6.39 10.39
N THR A 96 11.24 -7.52 10.07
CA THR A 96 10.23 -7.56 8.98
C THR A 96 9.10 -6.59 9.31
N LEU A 97 8.81 -5.68 8.38
CA LEU A 97 7.68 -4.76 8.44
C LEU A 97 6.54 -5.31 7.58
N THR A 98 5.41 -5.60 8.19
CA THR A 98 4.18 -5.93 7.44
C THR A 98 3.51 -4.65 6.97
N VAL A 99 3.20 -4.57 5.67
CA VAL A 99 2.41 -3.47 5.09
C VAL A 99 1.15 -4.06 4.48
N CYS A 100 0.00 -3.60 4.96
CA CYS A 100 -1.32 -3.99 4.45
C CYS A 100 -2.02 -2.80 3.81
N ASN A 101 -2.59 -3.00 2.63
CA ASN A 101 -3.41 -2.04 1.90
C ASN A 101 -4.85 -2.53 1.90
N VAL A 102 -5.80 -1.70 2.34
CA VAL A 102 -7.23 -2.02 2.40
C VAL A 102 -8.08 -0.96 1.70
N TYR A 103 -9.19 -1.39 1.12
CA TYR A 103 -10.25 -0.52 0.64
C TYR A 103 -11.59 -1.02 1.14
N LEU A 104 -12.32 -0.16 1.84
CA LEU A 104 -13.66 -0.43 2.35
C LEU A 104 -14.68 0.44 1.58
N PRO A 105 -15.34 -0.10 0.53
CA PRO A 105 -16.33 0.67 -0.23
C PRO A 105 -17.39 1.31 0.67
N PRO A 106 -17.93 2.51 0.31
CA PRO A 106 -18.87 3.24 1.18
C PRO A 106 -20.13 2.44 1.52
N LEU A 107 -20.61 1.62 0.57
CA LEU A 107 -21.84 0.83 0.72
C LEU A 107 -21.58 -0.60 1.21
N LEU A 108 -20.33 -0.94 1.51
CA LEU A 108 -20.01 -2.26 2.06
C LEU A 108 -20.51 -2.35 3.50
N ASP A 109 -21.35 -3.31 3.76
CA ASP A 109 -21.70 -3.71 5.12
C ASP A 109 -20.55 -4.52 5.70
N ILE A 110 -19.92 -3.97 6.75
CA ILE A 110 -18.78 -4.59 7.43
C ILE A 110 -19.07 -4.66 8.92
N HIS A 111 -18.56 -5.70 9.56
CA HIS A 111 -18.63 -5.89 10.99
C HIS A 111 -17.26 -5.65 11.64
N PHE A 112 -17.28 -5.31 12.92
CA PHE A 112 -16.07 -5.17 13.72
C PHE A 112 -15.18 -6.44 13.63
N SER A 113 -15.79 -7.61 13.69
CA SER A 113 -15.11 -8.92 13.58
C SER A 113 -14.32 -9.10 12.27
N ASP A 114 -14.77 -8.48 11.15
CA ASP A 114 -14.07 -8.61 9.86
C ASP A 114 -12.75 -7.86 9.89
N LEU A 115 -12.74 -6.69 10.53
CA LEU A 115 -11.54 -5.88 10.70
C LEU A 115 -10.62 -6.47 11.77
N GLU A 116 -11.16 -6.91 12.89
CA GLU A 116 -10.41 -7.60 13.93
C GLU A 116 -9.71 -8.83 13.37
N TYR A 117 -10.44 -9.65 12.60
CA TYR A 117 -9.87 -10.83 11.95
C TYR A 117 -8.79 -10.50 10.92
N LEU A 118 -8.93 -9.39 10.19
CA LEU A 118 -7.88 -8.90 9.31
C LEU A 118 -6.62 -8.54 10.11
N ILE A 119 -6.76 -7.79 11.20
CA ILE A 119 -5.64 -7.36 12.06
C ILE A 119 -4.90 -8.58 12.65
N GLN A 120 -5.63 -9.58 13.13
CA GLN A 120 -5.06 -10.80 13.71
C GLN A 120 -4.19 -11.60 12.73
N GLN A 121 -4.37 -11.43 11.43
CA GLN A 121 -3.59 -12.08 10.38
C GLN A 121 -2.30 -11.33 10.02
N LEU A 122 -2.11 -10.09 10.49
CA LEU A 122 -0.95 -9.26 10.16
C LEU A 122 0.19 -9.54 11.16
N PRO A 123 1.32 -10.13 10.72
CA PRO A 123 2.49 -10.28 11.58
C PRO A 123 3.01 -8.91 12.05
N ALA A 124 3.19 -8.74 13.35
CA ALA A 124 3.76 -7.53 13.93
C ALA A 124 5.30 -7.47 13.75
N PRO A 125 5.87 -6.26 13.60
CA PRO A 125 5.20 -4.98 13.51
C PRO A 125 4.53 -4.74 12.15
N PHE A 126 3.38 -4.08 12.13
CA PHE A 126 2.66 -3.80 10.90
C PHE A 126 2.19 -2.35 10.77
N VAL A 127 1.98 -1.92 9.53
CA VAL A 127 1.22 -0.72 9.16
C VAL A 127 0.09 -1.11 8.21
N LEU A 128 -1.12 -0.67 8.52
CA LEU A 128 -2.32 -0.83 7.72
C LEU A 128 -2.72 0.53 7.17
N VAL A 129 -2.78 0.65 5.86
CA VAL A 129 -3.11 1.90 5.17
C VAL A 129 -4.27 1.65 4.21
N GLY A 130 -5.09 2.67 3.97
CA GLY A 130 -6.15 2.53 2.98
C GLY A 130 -7.24 3.57 3.08
N ASP A 131 -8.22 3.46 2.19
CA ASP A 131 -9.46 4.21 2.24
C ASP A 131 -10.51 3.40 2.98
N PHE A 132 -10.84 3.85 4.18
CA PHE A 132 -11.79 3.20 5.07
C PHE A 132 -13.22 3.71 4.86
N ASN A 133 -13.40 4.83 4.17
CA ASN A 133 -14.69 5.51 4.07
C ASN A 133 -15.36 5.66 5.43
N ALA A 134 -14.59 6.09 6.43
CA ALA A 134 -14.97 6.25 7.82
C ALA A 134 -14.65 7.68 8.27
N HIS A 135 -15.52 8.28 9.09
CA HIS A 135 -15.40 9.65 9.55
C HIS A 135 -15.37 9.74 11.07
N SER A 136 -14.35 10.41 11.63
CA SER A 136 -14.26 10.73 13.06
C SER A 136 -13.38 11.94 13.30
N PRO A 137 -13.73 12.76 14.33
CA PRO A 137 -12.87 13.85 14.82
C PRO A 137 -11.49 13.37 15.29
N LEU A 138 -11.34 12.09 15.65
CA LEU A 138 -10.08 11.52 16.11
C LEU A 138 -8.96 11.63 15.05
N TRP A 139 -9.30 11.58 13.77
CA TRP A 139 -8.33 11.74 12.67
C TRP A 139 -8.57 12.99 11.82
N GLY A 140 -9.32 13.97 12.35
CA GLY A 140 -9.46 15.29 11.75
C GLY A 140 -10.71 15.52 10.92
N ASP A 141 -11.67 14.59 10.92
CA ASP A 141 -12.95 14.84 10.28
C ASP A 141 -13.88 15.70 11.16
N VAL A 142 -14.84 16.38 10.55
CA VAL A 142 -15.78 17.27 11.29
C VAL A 142 -16.86 16.47 12.00
N ARG A 143 -17.22 15.30 11.47
CA ARG A 143 -18.32 14.46 11.97
C ARG A 143 -17.83 13.05 12.27
N GLN A 144 -18.58 12.34 13.09
CA GLN A 144 -18.44 10.92 13.31
C GLN A 144 -19.59 10.16 12.63
N ASP A 145 -19.29 9.04 12.00
CA ASP A 145 -20.28 8.08 11.53
C ASP A 145 -20.12 6.73 12.23
N SER A 146 -21.01 5.78 11.95
CA SER A 146 -20.99 4.45 12.57
C SER A 146 -19.72 3.66 12.24
N ARG A 147 -19.16 3.85 11.03
CA ARG A 147 -17.91 3.21 10.64
C ARG A 147 -16.73 3.85 11.35
N GLY A 148 -16.73 5.18 11.52
CA GLY A 148 -15.74 5.89 12.31
C GLY A 148 -15.70 5.40 13.75
N GLN A 149 -16.88 5.26 14.38
CA GLN A 149 -16.97 4.68 15.73
C GLN A 149 -16.39 3.26 15.79
N MET A 150 -16.70 2.41 14.80
CA MET A 150 -16.14 1.06 14.71
C MET A 150 -14.61 1.06 14.61
N ILE A 151 -14.02 1.98 13.85
CA ILE A 151 -12.55 2.10 13.74
C ILE A 151 -11.95 2.59 15.05
N GLU A 152 -12.59 3.50 15.78
CA GLU A 152 -12.13 3.92 17.11
C GLU A 152 -12.15 2.76 18.11
N GLU A 153 -13.20 1.94 18.10
CA GLU A 153 -13.28 0.71 18.90
C GLU A 153 -12.14 -0.25 18.53
N LEU A 154 -11.88 -0.43 17.23
CA LEU A 154 -10.78 -1.28 16.74
C LEU A 154 -9.40 -0.82 17.22
N LEU A 155 -9.15 0.50 17.19
CA LEU A 155 -7.89 1.08 17.68
C LEU A 155 -7.69 0.78 19.17
N ASN A 156 -8.74 0.89 19.96
CA ASN A 156 -8.69 0.63 21.41
C ASN A 156 -8.54 -0.86 21.72
N ASP A 157 -9.37 -1.71 21.14
CA ASP A 157 -9.45 -3.14 21.49
C ASP A 157 -8.25 -3.92 21.00
N CYS A 158 -7.71 -3.54 19.83
CA CYS A 158 -6.50 -4.16 19.28
C CYS A 158 -5.20 -3.43 19.71
N ASN A 159 -5.29 -2.41 20.58
CA ASN A 159 -4.13 -1.61 21.05
C ASN A 159 -3.30 -1.08 19.87
N LEU A 160 -3.92 -0.35 18.95
CA LEU A 160 -3.30 0.18 17.74
C LEU A 160 -3.10 1.69 17.83
N CYS A 161 -2.15 2.21 17.05
CA CYS A 161 -1.86 3.63 16.96
C CYS A 161 -2.32 4.20 15.60
N LEU A 162 -2.94 5.38 15.66
CA LEU A 162 -3.31 6.17 14.50
C LEU A 162 -2.12 7.04 14.08
N LEU A 163 -1.82 7.11 12.78
CA LEU A 163 -0.75 7.95 12.24
C LEU A 163 -1.24 9.25 11.62
N ASN A 164 -2.53 9.39 11.33
CA ASN A 164 -3.11 10.59 10.72
C ASN A 164 -2.86 11.84 11.58
N THR A 165 -2.52 12.97 10.92
CA THR A 165 -2.24 14.26 11.57
C THR A 165 -3.42 15.22 11.56
N GLY A 166 -4.55 14.82 10.94
CA GLY A 166 -5.73 15.66 10.75
C GLY A 166 -5.75 16.43 9.43
N GLU A 167 -4.73 16.27 8.57
CA GLU A 167 -4.76 16.86 7.24
C GLU A 167 -5.82 16.18 6.37
N PRO A 168 -6.57 16.94 5.53
CA PRO A 168 -7.57 16.40 4.63
C PRO A 168 -6.97 15.42 3.62
N THR A 169 -7.67 14.31 3.36
CA THR A 169 -7.30 13.35 2.34
C THR A 169 -8.29 13.27 1.18
N TYR A 170 -9.47 13.87 1.30
CA TYR A 170 -10.51 13.86 0.29
C TYR A 170 -11.12 15.25 0.09
N ARG A 171 -11.41 15.62 -1.18
CA ARG A 171 -12.09 16.86 -1.56
C ARG A 171 -13.45 16.58 -2.19
N HIS A 172 -14.52 17.05 -1.55
CA HIS A 172 -15.86 16.96 -2.10
C HIS A 172 -16.07 17.91 -3.28
N HIS A 173 -16.47 17.38 -4.44
CA HIS A 173 -16.68 18.19 -5.63
C HIS A 173 -17.83 19.21 -5.49
N SER A 174 -18.91 18.85 -4.78
CA SER A 174 -20.16 19.62 -4.75
C SER A 174 -20.15 20.78 -3.76
N HIS A 175 -19.32 20.73 -2.72
CA HIS A 175 -19.41 21.68 -1.59
C HIS A 175 -18.07 22.34 -1.23
N HIS A 176 -17.01 22.10 -1.98
CA HIS A 176 -15.64 22.55 -1.68
C HIS A 176 -15.20 22.24 -0.23
N SER A 177 -15.82 21.23 0.38
CA SER A 177 -15.46 20.74 1.70
C SER A 177 -14.45 19.61 1.62
N PHE A 178 -13.81 19.32 2.75
CA PHE A 178 -12.80 18.29 2.88
C PHE A 178 -13.21 17.26 3.93
N SER A 179 -12.68 16.06 3.83
CA SER A 179 -12.81 14.99 4.82
C SER A 179 -11.55 14.11 4.85
N VAL A 180 -11.50 13.16 5.77
CA VAL A 180 -10.32 12.31 6.01
C VAL A 180 -10.71 10.83 6.01
N PRO A 181 -11.20 10.26 4.88
CA PRO A 181 -11.57 8.85 4.80
C PRO A 181 -10.36 7.91 4.72
N ASP A 182 -9.19 8.42 4.34
CA ASP A 182 -7.95 7.66 4.22
C ASP A 182 -7.25 7.61 5.58
N ILE A 183 -7.06 6.41 6.11
CA ILE A 183 -6.55 6.18 7.46
C ILE A 183 -5.27 5.34 7.38
N SER A 184 -4.34 5.66 8.27
CA SER A 184 -3.12 4.89 8.47
C SER A 184 -3.00 4.48 9.93
N ILE A 185 -2.96 3.17 10.17
CA ILE A 185 -2.95 2.55 11.49
C ILE A 185 -1.69 1.71 11.62
N CYS A 186 -1.06 1.67 12.80
CA CYS A 186 0.12 0.84 13.01
C CYS A 186 0.15 0.16 14.38
N ASP A 187 0.99 -0.87 14.45
CA ASP A 187 1.45 -1.43 15.72
C ASP A 187 2.11 -0.35 16.58
N PRO A 188 1.90 -0.34 17.92
CA PRO A 188 2.44 0.70 18.81
C PRO A 188 3.95 0.88 18.74
N SER A 189 4.70 -0.18 18.42
CA SER A 189 6.16 -0.10 18.26
C SER A 189 6.60 0.76 17.08
N LEU A 190 5.69 1.09 16.17
CA LEU A 190 5.94 1.90 14.98
C LEU A 190 5.40 3.34 15.09
N ALA A 191 4.69 3.70 16.15
CA ALA A 191 3.98 4.98 16.26
C ALA A 191 4.87 6.21 16.06
N LEU A 192 6.15 6.14 16.47
CA LEU A 192 7.13 7.21 16.33
C LEU A 192 8.08 7.04 15.14
N GLU A 193 7.87 5.99 14.33
CA GLU A 193 8.75 5.68 13.19
C GLU A 193 8.27 6.32 11.88
N PHE A 194 7.06 6.88 11.86
CA PHE A 194 6.46 7.44 10.65
C PHE A 194 6.13 8.91 10.80
N ASP A 195 6.57 9.72 9.82
CA ASP A 195 6.00 11.03 9.53
C ASP A 195 4.88 10.85 8.51
N TRP A 196 3.66 11.31 8.85
CA TRP A 196 2.48 11.24 7.99
C TRP A 196 2.15 12.62 7.42
N LEU A 197 1.94 12.72 6.11
CA LEU A 197 1.58 13.98 5.44
C LEU A 197 0.76 13.70 4.18
N THR A 198 -0.03 14.68 3.73
CA THR A 198 -0.72 14.64 2.44
C THR A 198 0.07 15.38 1.36
N HIS A 199 -0.06 14.93 0.11
CA HIS A 199 0.42 15.67 -1.05
C HIS A 199 -0.46 16.91 -1.28
N LYS A 200 0.10 17.97 -1.86
CA LYS A 200 -0.62 19.24 -2.05
C LYS A 200 -1.67 19.18 -3.15
N ASP A 201 -1.46 18.32 -4.15
CA ASP A 201 -2.32 18.19 -5.32
C ASP A 201 -3.05 16.85 -5.32
N LEU A 202 -4.25 16.81 -5.89
CA LEU A 202 -5.09 15.62 -6.02
C LEU A 202 -4.58 14.63 -7.09
N CYS A 203 -3.72 15.08 -7.99
CA CYS A 203 -3.13 14.27 -9.05
C CYS A 203 -4.17 13.54 -9.91
N GLY A 204 -5.29 14.22 -10.24
CA GLY A 204 -6.36 13.66 -11.08
C GLY A 204 -7.42 12.83 -10.35
N SER A 205 -7.24 12.55 -9.05
CA SER A 205 -8.24 11.94 -8.19
C SER A 205 -9.08 12.99 -7.47
N ASP A 206 -9.99 12.57 -6.58
CA ASP A 206 -10.63 13.38 -5.55
C ASP A 206 -10.00 13.13 -4.16
N HIS A 207 -9.06 12.17 -4.06
CA HIS A 207 -8.24 11.94 -2.89
C HIS A 207 -6.83 12.51 -3.07
N PHE A 208 -6.30 13.10 -2.01
CA PHE A 208 -4.90 13.49 -1.94
C PHE A 208 -4.02 12.28 -1.66
N PRO A 209 -2.89 12.10 -2.37
CA PRO A 209 -1.91 11.09 -1.99
C PRO A 209 -1.39 11.31 -0.57
N VAL A 210 -1.36 10.26 0.23
CA VAL A 210 -0.76 10.23 1.57
C VAL A 210 0.65 9.68 1.47
N ILE A 211 1.58 10.32 2.16
CA ILE A 211 2.99 9.96 2.17
C ILE A 211 3.39 9.62 3.62
N LEU A 212 3.76 8.38 3.87
CA LEU A 212 4.39 7.96 5.12
C LEU A 212 5.90 7.87 4.90
N LYS A 213 6.65 8.68 5.64
CA LYS A 213 8.11 8.65 5.62
C LYS A 213 8.61 7.97 6.87
N THR A 214 9.57 7.05 6.72
CA THR A 214 10.17 6.38 7.89
C THR A 214 11.68 6.30 7.76
N SER A 215 12.37 6.32 8.91
CA SER A 215 13.80 6.06 9.01
C SER A 215 14.16 4.58 8.87
N LEU A 216 13.19 3.68 8.95
CA LEU A 216 13.39 2.25 8.73
C LEU A 216 13.97 2.01 7.33
N ARG A 217 14.97 1.13 7.24
CA ARG A 217 15.60 0.76 5.97
C ARG A 217 15.21 -0.67 5.65
N ALA A 218 14.61 -0.85 4.47
CA ALA A 218 14.40 -2.17 3.90
C ALA A 218 15.74 -2.78 3.46
N ASP A 219 15.84 -4.10 3.55
CA ASP A 219 17.00 -4.84 3.05
C ASP A 219 16.95 -4.88 1.52
N GLU A 220 18.11 -4.68 0.90
CA GLU A 220 18.25 -4.78 -0.54
C GLU A 220 18.58 -6.23 -0.94
N PRO A 221 18.11 -6.71 -2.11
CA PRO A 221 18.56 -7.97 -2.67
C PRO A 221 20.09 -7.97 -2.78
N ALA A 222 20.71 -9.10 -2.46
CA ALA A 222 22.14 -9.25 -2.72
C ALA A 222 22.42 -8.95 -4.20
N ALA A 223 23.40 -8.08 -4.46
CA ALA A 223 23.82 -7.81 -5.83
C ALA A 223 24.24 -9.13 -6.49
N GLU A 224 23.62 -9.49 -7.61
CA GLU A 224 24.10 -10.60 -8.42
C GLU A 224 25.46 -10.21 -8.96
N HIS A 225 26.53 -10.69 -8.31
CA HIS A 225 27.86 -10.61 -8.86
C HIS A 225 27.96 -11.63 -9.99
N TRP A 226 27.88 -11.17 -11.22
CA TRP A 226 28.30 -11.96 -12.36
C TRP A 226 29.77 -12.28 -12.19
N LYS A 227 30.08 -13.55 -11.92
CA LYS A 227 31.46 -14.03 -11.92
C LYS A 227 31.87 -14.20 -13.38
N PHE A 228 32.40 -13.16 -13.97
CA PHE A 228 32.97 -13.21 -15.33
C PHE A 228 34.11 -14.22 -15.47
N ASP A 229 34.78 -14.59 -14.38
CA ASP A 229 35.86 -15.59 -14.35
C ASP A 229 35.42 -17.00 -14.75
N ARG A 230 34.13 -17.30 -14.87
CA ARG A 230 33.59 -18.57 -15.36
C ARG A 230 33.12 -18.52 -16.81
N ALA A 231 33.12 -17.38 -17.46
CA ALA A 231 32.71 -17.27 -18.87
C ALA A 231 33.81 -17.73 -19.83
N ASP A 232 35.06 -17.61 -19.44
CA ASP A 232 36.21 -18.01 -20.28
C ASP A 232 36.37 -19.54 -20.41
N ASP A 233 35.98 -20.33 -19.39
CA ASP A 233 36.05 -21.77 -19.41
C ASP A 233 35.02 -22.47 -20.33
N VAL A 234 33.91 -21.81 -20.63
CA VAL A 234 32.85 -22.36 -21.50
C VAL A 234 33.12 -22.07 -22.98
N ILE A 235 33.83 -20.98 -23.29
CA ILE A 235 34.14 -20.58 -24.66
C ILE A 235 35.32 -21.40 -25.20
N SER A 236 36.28 -21.81 -24.35
CA SER A 236 37.42 -22.63 -24.77
C SER A 236 37.07 -24.08 -25.13
N HIS A 237 35.97 -24.62 -24.56
CA HIS A 237 35.53 -26.00 -24.87
C HIS A 237 34.68 -26.13 -26.14
N SER A 238 34.05 -25.04 -26.60
CA SER A 238 33.21 -25.04 -27.80
C SER A 238 34.02 -24.85 -29.11
N LEU A 239 35.25 -24.38 -29.00
CA LEU A 239 36.13 -24.18 -30.17
C LEU A 239 36.98 -25.41 -30.55
N TYR A 240 37.02 -26.44 -29.70
CA TYR A 240 37.78 -27.68 -29.99
C TYR A 240 36.97 -28.80 -30.67
N VAL A 241 35.66 -28.64 -30.84
CA VAL A 241 34.78 -29.65 -31.48
C VAL A 241 34.46 -29.31 -32.96
N ALA A 242 34.95 -28.22 -33.49
CA ALA A 242 34.65 -27.78 -34.87
C ALA A 242 35.82 -27.96 -35.86
N ILE A 243 36.92 -28.64 -35.47
CA ILE A 243 38.04 -28.97 -36.37
C ILE A 243 38.49 -30.42 -36.09
N VAL A 244 37.69 -31.39 -36.51
CA VAL A 244 38.11 -32.74 -36.93
C VAL A 244 37.07 -33.26 -37.95
#